data_348777f39e5fc7664e00d120518ae025
#
_entry.id   348777f39e5fc7664e00d120518ae025
#
_cell.length_a   1.000
_cell.length_b   1.000
_cell.length_c   1.000
_cell.angle_alpha   90.00
_cell.angle_beta   90.00
_cell.angle_gamma   90.00
#
_symmetry.space_group_name_H-M   'P 1'
#
loop_
_entity.id
_entity.type
_entity.pdbx_description
1 polymer ?
#
loop_
_entity_poly.entity_id
_entity_poly.type
_entity_poly.pdbx_seq_one_letter_code
_entity_poly.pdbx_strand_id
1 'polypeptide(L)'
;ASQQADAEVKAQQAHMEAAQLDAAMRTLLTNDARSRLATVAMAKPARASNVKQTIVQLHHEGKFTAPMSDEQLKQLLLSQSKSRRSASIRRI
;
A
#
# COMPACT_ATOMS: atom_id res chain seq x y z
N ALA A 1 13.67 -15.47 -26.70
CA ALA A 1 12.21 -15.55 -26.82
C ALA A 1 11.55 -15.84 -25.48
N SER A 2 12.07 -16.82 -24.71
CA SER A 2 11.49 -17.17 -23.40
C SER A 2 11.63 -16.05 -22.37
N GLN A 3 12.72 -15.30 -22.41
CA GLN A 3 12.95 -14.19 -21.49
C GLN A 3 11.96 -13.04 -21.71
N GLN A 4 11.62 -12.75 -22.96
CA GLN A 4 10.63 -11.72 -23.25
C GLN A 4 9.24 -12.14 -22.79
N ALA A 5 8.88 -13.40 -22.99
CA ALA A 5 7.60 -13.92 -22.53
C ALA A 5 7.48 -13.84 -21.01
N ASP A 6 8.55 -14.19 -20.28
CA ASP A 6 8.55 -14.10 -18.83
C ASP A 6 8.42 -12.66 -18.35
N ALA A 7 9.08 -11.71 -19.00
CA ALA A 7 8.99 -10.29 -18.66
C ALA A 7 7.57 -9.75 -18.89
N GLU A 8 6.94 -10.15 -20.00
CA GLU A 8 5.56 -9.75 -20.28
C GLU A 8 4.58 -10.32 -19.26
N VAL A 9 4.74 -11.58 -18.88
CA VAL A 9 3.88 -12.21 -17.87
C VAL A 9 4.04 -11.51 -16.53
N LYS A 10 5.25 -11.21 -16.12
CA LYS A 10 5.51 -10.50 -14.87
C LYS A 10 4.93 -9.10 -14.89
N ALA A 11 5.04 -8.40 -16.01
CA ALA A 11 4.48 -7.06 -16.16
C ALA A 11 2.95 -7.10 -16.08
N GLN A 12 2.32 -8.08 -16.71
CA GLN A 12 0.87 -8.25 -16.64
C GLN A 12 0.41 -8.60 -15.23
N GLN A 13 1.11 -9.49 -14.55
CA GLN A 13 0.79 -9.86 -13.19
C GLN A 13 0.90 -8.66 -12.24
N ALA A 14 1.97 -7.88 -12.36
CA ALA A 14 2.15 -6.67 -11.55
C ALA A 14 1.03 -5.67 -11.80
N HIS A 15 0.63 -5.50 -13.06
CA HIS A 15 -0.46 -4.59 -13.42
C HIS A 15 -1.79 -5.07 -12.84
N MET A 16 -2.08 -6.36 -12.91
CA MET A 16 -3.30 -6.93 -12.34
C MET A 16 -3.32 -6.80 -10.81
N GLU A 17 -2.19 -7.05 -10.17
CA GLU A 17 -2.08 -6.90 -8.71
C GLU A 17 -2.32 -5.45 -8.30
N ALA A 18 -1.76 -4.49 -9.02
CA ALA A 18 -1.97 -3.08 -8.77
C ALA A 18 -3.44 -2.70 -8.93
N ALA A 19 -4.09 -3.21 -9.98
CA ALA A 19 -5.52 -2.96 -10.21
C ALA A 19 -6.38 -3.56 -9.10
N GLN A 20 -6.03 -4.75 -8.62
CA GLN A 20 -6.74 -5.39 -7.52
C GLN A 20 -6.58 -4.62 -6.22
N LEU A 21 -5.39 -4.11 -5.95
CA LEU A 21 -5.13 -3.28 -4.77
C LEU A 21 -5.94 -1.99 -4.83
N ASP A 22 -5.97 -1.34 -5.99
CA ASP A 22 -6.73 -0.11 -6.16
C ASP A 22 -8.23 -0.34 -5.98
N ALA A 23 -8.74 -1.45 -6.51
CA ALA A 23 -10.13 -1.82 -6.33
C ALA A 23 -10.46 -2.08 -4.86
N ALA A 24 -9.55 -2.76 -4.15
CA ALA A 24 -9.71 -3.01 -2.72
C ALA A 24 -9.72 -1.70 -1.93
N MET A 25 -8.87 -0.74 -2.30
CA MET A 25 -8.81 0.54 -1.61
C MET A 25 -10.12 1.32 -1.69
N ARG A 26 -10.91 1.13 -2.75
CA ARG A 26 -12.22 1.77 -2.87
C ARG A 26 -13.19 1.35 -1.78
N THR A 27 -13.09 0.12 -1.33
CA THR A 27 -13.96 -0.41 -0.28
C THR A 27 -13.34 -0.29 1.11
N LEU A 28 -12.01 -0.32 1.20
CA LEU A 28 -11.31 -0.33 2.48
C LEU A 28 -10.97 1.07 3.00
N LEU A 29 -11.05 2.09 2.16
CA LEU A 29 -10.71 3.47 2.53
C LEU A 29 -11.87 4.41 2.23
N THR A 30 -11.99 5.46 3.05
CA THR A 30 -12.90 6.58 2.76
C THR A 30 -12.36 7.37 1.57
N ASN A 31 -13.19 8.26 1.01
CA ASN A 31 -12.76 9.12 -0.09
C ASN A 31 -11.56 9.98 0.31
N ASP A 32 -11.57 10.53 1.51
CA ASP A 32 -10.48 11.37 2.02
C ASP A 32 -9.19 10.55 2.17
N ALA A 33 -9.30 9.34 2.70
CA ALA A 33 -8.15 8.46 2.84
C ALA A 33 -7.57 8.09 1.47
N ARG A 34 -8.42 7.79 0.50
CA ARG A 34 -7.95 7.48 -0.86
C ARG A 34 -7.24 8.68 -1.49
N SER A 35 -7.75 9.88 -1.29
CA SER A 35 -7.12 11.09 -1.80
C SER A 35 -5.74 11.30 -1.19
N ARG A 36 -5.61 11.08 0.10
CA ARG A 36 -4.30 11.17 0.78
C ARG A 36 -3.33 10.13 0.22
N LEU A 37 -3.79 8.91 0.05
CA LEU A 37 -2.95 7.84 -0.49
C LEU A 37 -2.52 8.15 -1.93
N ALA A 38 -3.40 8.71 -2.74
CA ALA A 38 -3.06 9.12 -4.10
C ALA A 38 -1.97 10.19 -4.10
N THR A 39 -2.03 11.13 -3.18
CA THR A 39 -0.99 12.15 -3.01
C THR A 39 0.35 11.51 -2.63
N VAL A 40 0.34 10.55 -1.73
CA VAL A 40 1.56 9.81 -1.36
C VAL A 40 2.11 9.06 -2.57
N ALA A 41 1.23 8.46 -3.38
CA ALA A 41 1.64 7.71 -4.56
C ALA A 41 2.33 8.60 -5.60
N MET A 42 1.91 9.85 -5.72
CA MET A 42 2.54 10.80 -6.63
C MET A 42 3.97 11.13 -6.20
N ALA A 43 4.18 11.26 -4.90
CA ALA A 43 5.50 11.61 -4.36
C ALA A 43 6.39 10.39 -4.15
N LYS A 44 5.82 9.28 -3.65
CA LYS A 44 6.54 8.06 -3.29
C LYS A 44 5.72 6.83 -3.66
N PRO A 45 5.75 6.42 -4.93
CA PRO A 45 4.90 5.31 -5.40
C PRO A 45 5.20 3.97 -4.71
N ALA A 46 6.45 3.68 -4.41
CA ALA A 46 6.81 2.44 -3.72
C ALA A 46 6.21 2.38 -2.33
N ARG A 47 6.25 3.50 -1.61
CA ARG A 47 5.67 3.60 -0.27
C ARG A 47 4.16 3.44 -0.31
N ALA A 48 3.51 4.06 -1.28
CA ALA A 48 2.07 3.93 -1.45
C ALA A 48 1.67 2.48 -1.72
N SER A 49 2.42 1.78 -2.55
CA SER A 49 2.18 0.37 -2.84
C SER A 49 2.30 -0.49 -1.57
N ASN A 50 3.32 -0.26 -0.76
CA ASN A 50 3.51 -0.97 0.49
C ASN A 50 2.36 -0.69 1.48
N VAL A 51 1.91 0.54 1.55
CA VAL A 51 0.78 0.92 2.41
C VAL A 51 -0.49 0.21 1.97
N LYS A 52 -0.76 0.16 0.67
CA LYS A 52 -1.94 -0.54 0.14
C LYS A 52 -1.92 -2.02 0.54
N GLN A 53 -0.78 -2.68 0.38
CA GLN A 53 -0.64 -4.08 0.77
C GLN A 53 -0.84 -4.28 2.26
N THR A 54 -0.29 -3.38 3.07
CA THR A 54 -0.46 -3.42 4.51
C THR A 54 -1.93 -3.28 4.90
N ILE A 55 -2.66 -2.37 4.28
CA ILE A 55 -4.08 -2.17 4.55
C ILE A 55 -4.88 -3.43 4.25
N VAL A 56 -4.63 -4.07 3.11
CA VAL A 56 -5.30 -5.31 2.74
C VAL A 56 -5.00 -6.40 3.77
N GLN A 57 -3.75 -6.51 4.18
CA GLN A 57 -3.35 -7.52 5.16
C GLN A 57 -4.00 -7.28 6.52
N LEU A 58 -4.02 -6.04 6.98
CA LEU A 58 -4.68 -5.68 8.23
C LEU A 58 -6.18 -5.98 8.20
N HIS A 59 -6.81 -5.75 7.05
CA HIS A 59 -8.22 -6.08 6.88
C HIS A 59 -8.46 -7.59 6.98
N HIS A 60 -7.61 -8.39 6.33
CA HIS A 60 -7.68 -9.84 6.40
C HIS A 60 -7.51 -10.37 7.83
N GLU A 61 -6.66 -9.71 8.60
CA GLU A 61 -6.41 -10.08 9.99
C GLU A 61 -7.46 -9.53 10.95
N GLY A 62 -8.40 -8.73 10.44
CA GLY A 62 -9.44 -8.14 11.26
C GLY A 62 -8.95 -7.07 12.23
N LYS A 63 -7.84 -6.41 11.90
CA LYS A 63 -7.23 -5.42 12.80
C LYS A 63 -7.83 -4.04 12.69
N PHE A 64 -8.68 -3.79 11.70
CA PHE A 64 -9.42 -2.55 11.64
C PHE A 64 -10.78 -2.78 10.99
N THR A 65 -11.71 -1.86 11.24
CA THR A 65 -13.04 -1.90 10.62
C THR A 65 -13.03 -1.01 9.37
N ALA A 66 -13.38 -1.59 8.23
CA ALA A 66 -13.47 -0.83 6.99
C ALA A 66 -14.73 0.04 7.01
N PRO A 67 -14.71 1.23 6.39
CA PRO A 67 -13.57 1.84 5.72
C PRO A 67 -12.63 2.56 6.70
N MET A 68 -11.34 2.54 6.36
CA MET A 68 -10.33 3.26 7.13
C MET A 68 -10.46 4.77 6.84
N SER A 69 -10.46 5.57 7.90
CA SER A 69 -10.56 7.03 7.76
C SER A 69 -9.20 7.63 7.38
N ASP A 70 -9.25 8.89 6.93
CA ASP A 70 -8.03 9.65 6.62
C ASP A 70 -7.09 9.72 7.82
N GLU A 71 -7.65 9.92 9.01
CA GLU A 71 -6.87 10.00 10.23
C GLU A 71 -6.19 8.67 10.57
N GLN A 72 -6.90 7.56 10.42
CA GLN A 72 -6.33 6.24 10.63
C GLN A 72 -5.21 5.95 9.63
N LEU A 73 -5.41 6.33 8.37
CA LEU A 73 -4.39 6.17 7.35
C LEU A 73 -3.15 7.00 7.68
N LYS A 74 -3.34 8.23 8.14
CA LYS A 74 -2.25 9.09 8.56
C LYS A 74 -1.43 8.45 9.67
N GLN A 75 -2.08 7.87 10.66
CA GLN A 75 -1.39 7.17 11.74
C GLN A 75 -0.62 5.95 11.24
N LEU A 76 -1.18 5.22 10.30
CA LEU A 76 -0.50 4.09 9.68
C LEU A 76 0.78 4.52 8.96
N LEU A 77 0.71 5.61 8.21
CA LEU A 77 1.88 6.16 7.52
C LEU A 77 2.98 6.57 8.50
N LEU A 78 2.60 7.21 9.60
CA LEU A 78 3.54 7.59 10.64
C LEU A 78 4.16 6.39 11.32
N SER A 79 3.38 5.36 11.58
CA SER A 79 3.86 4.13 12.21
C SER A 79 4.90 3.44 11.34
N GLN A 80 4.66 3.35 10.04
CA GLN A 80 5.62 2.74 9.12
C GLN A 80 6.92 3.53 9.05
N SER A 81 6.82 4.86 9.05
CA SER A 81 7.99 5.72 9.06
C SER A 81 8.83 5.51 10.32
N LYS A 82 8.19 5.42 11.48
CA LYS A 82 8.87 5.15 12.75
C LYS A 82 9.55 3.78 12.76
N SER A 83 8.91 2.76 12.22
CA SER A 83 9.48 1.42 12.14
C SER A 83 10.77 1.42 11.34
N ARG A 84 10.83 2.16 10.24
CA ARG A 84 12.04 2.27 9.45
C ARG A 84 13.17 2.93 10.22
N ARG A 85 12.86 4.00 10.94
CA ARG A 85 13.85 4.70 11.77
C ARG A 85 14.41 3.78 12.85
N SER A 86 13.53 3.05 13.51
CA SER A 86 13.95 2.11 14.56
C SER A 86 14.89 1.05 14.01
N ALA A 87 14.59 0.50 12.85
CA ALA A 87 15.44 -0.49 12.21
C ALA A 87 16.83 0.07 11.88
N SER A 88 16.89 1.32 11.40
CA SER A 88 18.17 1.97 11.10
C SER A 88 19.00 2.18 12.36
N ILE A 89 18.38 2.60 13.44
CA ILE A 89 19.06 2.86 14.71
C ILE A 89 19.64 1.58 15.30
N ARG A 90 18.92 0.47 15.17
CA ARG A 90 19.37 -0.82 15.72
C ARG A 90 20.65 -1.34 15.07
N ARG A 91 20.96 -0.93 13.88
CA ARG A 91 22.17 -1.35 13.17
C ARG A 91 23.42 -0.65 13.67
N ILE A 92 23.24 0.45 14.33
CA ILE A 92 24.33 1.20 14.92
C ILE A 92 24.64 0.69 16.32
#